data_ad07959d1d8bddc29eeed28e7b49207c
#
_entry.id   ad07959d1d8bddc29eeed28e7b49207c
#
_cell.length_a   1.000
_cell.length_b   1.000
_cell.length_c   1.000
_cell.angle_alpha   90.00
_cell.angle_beta   90.00
_cell.angle_gamma   90.00
#
_symmetry.space_group_name_H-M   'P 1'
#
loop_
_entity.id
_entity.type
_entity.pdbx_description
1 polymer ?
#
loop_
_entity_poly.entity_id
_entity_poly.type
_entity_poly.pdbx_seq_one_letter_code
_entity_poly.pdbx_strand_id
1 'polypeptide(L)'
;MIEIGKYNDLRVNRFVDFGLYLIDDEANEVLLPKRYLTGEEQIDDMLHVFVYNDSENRPVATTETPYAVVGDFALMRVNQVNQVGAFLDWGLVNKELLVPFREQRVRMQAGRSYIVYVYIDDATKRIVASAKLNKFLDNKMPRFYHRQKVNVLVVQRTELGYKVIVDNLFWGLLYSNEIYGDINIGDRRTGFIKQVRDDGKIDVTLEKIEKVRVDDLGEVIEDYLKKHSGEMALNDKSDPKDIMDTFNCSKKDFKKALGLLYKQKKVTLGETTKLVK
;
A
#
# COMPACT_ATOMS: atom_id res chain seq x y z
N MET A 1 6.94 19.91 7.78
CA MET A 1 8.27 19.22 7.93
C MET A 1 8.56 18.39 6.70
N ILE A 2 9.75 18.47 6.10
CA ILE A 2 10.17 17.68 4.92
C ILE A 2 10.33 16.20 5.30
N GLU A 3 9.61 15.31 4.60
CA GLU A 3 9.65 13.86 4.82
C GLU A 3 10.68 13.20 3.90
N ILE A 4 11.78 12.70 4.49
CA ILE A 4 12.83 11.98 3.77
C ILE A 4 12.33 10.60 3.31
N GLY A 5 12.58 10.25 2.04
CA GLY A 5 12.13 9.00 1.41
C GLY A 5 10.67 9.03 0.99
N LYS A 6 10.06 10.20 0.91
CA LYS A 6 8.67 10.45 0.53
C LYS A 6 8.55 11.54 -0.53
N TYR A 7 7.39 11.59 -1.17
CA TYR A 7 7.00 12.76 -1.94
C TYR A 7 6.57 13.89 -1.02
N ASN A 8 6.96 15.10 -1.38
CA ASN A 8 6.65 16.33 -0.67
C ASN A 8 6.15 17.37 -1.68
N ASP A 9 5.14 18.15 -1.32
CA ASP A 9 4.72 19.33 -2.04
C ASP A 9 5.42 20.53 -1.41
N LEU A 10 6.39 21.12 -2.13
CA LEU A 10 7.27 22.16 -1.62
C LEU A 10 7.23 23.38 -2.53
N ARG A 11 7.40 24.56 -1.94
CA ARG A 11 7.35 25.84 -2.64
C ARG A 11 8.75 26.28 -3.07
N VAL A 12 8.87 26.81 -4.29
CA VAL A 12 10.11 27.41 -4.80
C VAL A 12 10.43 28.67 -3.99
N ASN A 13 11.56 28.65 -3.30
CA ASN A 13 12.01 29.78 -2.46
C ASN A 13 12.99 30.69 -3.18
N ARG A 14 14.05 30.14 -3.77
CA ARG A 14 15.11 30.92 -4.42
C ARG A 14 15.90 30.10 -5.42
N PHE A 15 16.41 30.77 -6.46
CA PHE A 15 17.33 30.18 -7.44
C PHE A 15 18.79 30.33 -7.01
N VAL A 16 19.61 29.35 -7.39
CA VAL A 16 21.06 29.35 -7.22
C VAL A 16 21.74 28.79 -8.49
N ASP A 17 23.04 28.95 -8.65
CA ASP A 17 23.77 28.52 -9.87
C ASP A 17 23.64 27.02 -10.16
N PHE A 18 23.49 26.20 -9.14
CA PHE A 18 23.43 24.75 -9.21
C PHE A 18 22.03 24.15 -9.06
N GLY A 19 20.98 24.99 -8.97
CA GLY A 19 19.59 24.53 -8.86
C GLY A 19 18.66 25.57 -8.26
N LEU A 20 17.69 25.13 -7.48
CA LEU A 20 16.84 25.98 -6.66
C LEU A 20 16.60 25.36 -5.28
N TYR A 21 16.29 26.19 -4.30
CA TYR A 21 15.85 25.74 -2.99
C TYR A 21 14.33 25.73 -2.91
N LEU A 22 13.81 24.59 -2.48
CA LEU A 22 12.42 24.39 -2.11
C LEU A 22 12.26 24.52 -0.60
N ILE A 23 11.09 24.96 -0.15
CA ILE A 23 10.82 25.23 1.27
C ILE A 23 9.45 24.64 1.63
N ASP A 24 9.35 24.10 2.85
CA ASP A 24 8.08 23.72 3.46
C ASP A 24 7.49 24.89 4.29
N ASP A 25 6.31 24.68 4.89
CA ASP A 25 5.63 25.70 5.70
C ASP A 25 6.36 26.05 7.01
N GLU A 26 7.31 25.22 7.45
CA GLU A 26 8.14 25.41 8.63
C GLU A 26 9.50 26.06 8.31
N ALA A 27 9.69 26.54 7.08
CA ALA A 27 10.91 27.13 6.57
C ALA A 27 12.12 26.18 6.50
N ASN A 28 11.90 24.85 6.43
CA ASN A 28 12.96 23.90 6.12
C ASN A 28 13.25 23.92 4.63
N GLU A 29 14.53 24.06 4.26
CA GLU A 29 14.95 24.12 2.86
C GLU A 29 15.52 22.77 2.37
N VAL A 30 15.26 22.45 1.09
CA VAL A 30 15.89 21.34 0.38
C VAL A 30 16.30 21.78 -1.03
N LEU A 31 17.48 21.36 -1.47
CA LEU A 31 17.98 21.64 -2.81
C LEU A 31 17.32 20.74 -3.85
N LEU A 32 16.77 21.32 -4.92
CA LEU A 32 16.46 20.65 -6.18
C LEU A 32 17.57 20.99 -7.19
N PRO A 33 18.44 20.03 -7.56
CA PRO A 33 19.54 20.26 -8.49
C PRO A 33 19.09 20.71 -9.87
N LYS A 34 19.89 21.53 -10.54
CA LYS A 34 19.62 22.14 -11.85
C LYS A 34 19.22 21.13 -12.94
N ARG A 35 19.77 19.91 -12.89
CA ARG A 35 19.45 18.85 -13.86
C ARG A 35 17.99 18.38 -13.84
N TYR A 36 17.25 18.72 -12.79
CA TYR A 36 15.84 18.38 -12.62
C TYR A 36 14.88 19.52 -12.95
N LEU A 37 15.41 20.69 -13.34
CA LEU A 37 14.63 21.85 -13.68
C LEU A 37 14.18 21.79 -15.15
N THR A 38 12.95 22.21 -15.41
CA THR A 38 12.41 22.40 -16.77
C THR A 38 12.79 23.74 -17.35
N GLY A 39 13.11 24.72 -16.49
CA GLY A 39 13.40 26.11 -16.84
C GLY A 39 12.15 27.01 -16.87
N GLU A 40 11.00 26.47 -16.46
CA GLU A 40 9.73 27.20 -16.40
C GLU A 40 9.35 27.57 -14.95
N GLU A 41 10.08 27.04 -13.95
CA GLU A 41 9.80 27.25 -12.54
C GLU A 41 9.93 28.72 -12.15
N GLN A 42 9.01 29.18 -11.32
CA GLN A 42 8.99 30.56 -10.76
C GLN A 42 9.02 30.51 -9.24
N ILE A 43 9.42 31.63 -8.63
CA ILE A 43 9.33 31.81 -7.18
C ILE A 43 7.86 31.62 -6.76
N ASP A 44 7.64 30.94 -5.64
CA ASP A 44 6.35 30.58 -5.07
C ASP A 44 5.58 29.45 -5.78
N ASP A 45 6.10 28.88 -6.89
CA ASP A 45 5.51 27.67 -7.47
C ASP A 45 5.56 26.48 -6.49
N MET A 46 4.50 25.66 -6.51
CA MET A 46 4.46 24.42 -5.77
C MET A 46 4.94 23.24 -6.63
N LEU A 47 5.98 22.56 -6.19
CA LEU A 47 6.55 21.40 -6.89
C LEU A 47 6.34 20.12 -6.08
N HIS A 48 5.85 19.09 -6.76
CA HIS A 48 5.74 17.72 -6.21
C HIS A 48 7.05 16.98 -6.45
N VAL A 49 7.86 16.79 -5.41
CA VAL A 49 9.21 16.24 -5.50
C VAL A 49 9.42 15.09 -4.54
N PHE A 50 10.26 14.14 -4.93
CA PHE A 50 10.74 13.10 -4.03
C PHE A 50 11.99 13.62 -3.31
N VAL A 51 12.06 13.44 -1.97
CA VAL A 51 13.20 13.89 -1.18
C VAL A 51 13.97 12.68 -0.62
N TYR A 52 15.28 12.64 -0.83
CA TYR A 52 16.16 11.58 -0.34
C TYR A 52 17.49 12.15 0.16
N ASN A 53 18.29 11.34 0.85
CA ASN A 53 19.62 11.76 1.27
C ASN A 53 20.68 11.41 0.20
N ASP A 54 21.54 12.36 -0.14
CA ASP A 54 22.70 12.15 -1.01
C ASP A 54 23.78 11.27 -0.33
N SER A 55 24.96 11.15 -0.94
CA SER A 55 26.10 10.37 -0.40
C SER A 55 26.65 10.92 0.91
N GLU A 56 26.51 12.24 1.13
CA GLU A 56 26.95 12.94 2.33
C GLU A 56 25.86 13.04 3.40
N ASN A 57 24.73 12.33 3.17
CA ASN A 57 23.55 12.33 4.06
C ASN A 57 22.83 13.69 4.17
N ARG A 58 22.92 14.53 3.11
CA ARG A 58 22.17 15.79 3.02
C ARG A 58 20.86 15.56 2.26
N PRO A 59 19.74 16.16 2.69
CA PRO A 59 18.48 16.09 1.94
C PRO A 59 18.64 16.74 0.55
N VAL A 60 18.15 16.04 -0.48
CA VAL A 60 18.12 16.50 -1.86
C VAL A 60 16.78 16.10 -2.47
N ALA A 61 16.17 17.03 -3.20
CA ALA A 61 14.94 16.80 -3.96
C ALA A 61 15.23 16.33 -5.40
N THR A 62 14.31 15.58 -5.96
CA THR A 62 14.33 15.15 -7.35
C THR A 62 12.91 15.08 -7.92
N THR A 63 12.77 15.33 -9.23
CA THR A 63 11.54 15.06 -9.99
C THR A 63 11.48 13.65 -10.56
N GLU A 64 12.54 12.86 -10.38
CA GLU A 64 12.56 11.44 -10.74
C GLU A 64 11.62 10.62 -9.86
N THR A 65 11.11 9.53 -10.42
CA THR A 65 10.16 8.64 -9.73
C THR A 65 10.86 7.35 -9.27
N PRO A 66 11.09 7.16 -7.96
CA PRO A 66 11.62 5.90 -7.46
C PRO A 66 10.60 4.77 -7.63
N TYR A 67 11.07 3.52 -7.75
CA TYR A 67 10.18 2.34 -7.80
C TYR A 67 9.42 2.09 -6.50
N ALA A 68 9.89 2.62 -5.39
CA ALA A 68 9.20 2.60 -4.11
C ALA A 68 9.70 3.72 -3.19
N VAL A 69 8.84 4.19 -2.32
CA VAL A 69 9.16 5.15 -1.25
C VAL A 69 9.35 4.43 0.09
N VAL A 70 9.81 5.13 1.11
CA VAL A 70 9.90 4.60 2.48
C VAL A 70 8.52 4.15 2.94
N GLY A 71 8.41 2.91 3.43
CA GLY A 71 7.14 2.28 3.81
C GLY A 71 6.54 1.36 2.74
N ASP A 72 7.15 1.26 1.56
CA ASP A 72 6.67 0.41 0.48
C ASP A 72 7.45 -0.89 0.34
N PHE A 73 6.76 -1.90 -0.18
CA PHE A 73 7.36 -3.10 -0.73
C PHE A 73 7.46 -2.97 -2.26
N ALA A 74 8.57 -3.41 -2.86
CA ALA A 74 8.69 -3.46 -4.32
C ALA A 74 9.63 -4.57 -4.79
N LEU A 75 9.44 -5.02 -6.04
CA LEU A 75 10.39 -5.87 -6.75
C LEU A 75 11.47 -4.96 -7.35
N MET A 76 12.73 -5.16 -6.93
CA MET A 76 13.86 -4.39 -7.43
C MET A 76 14.98 -5.30 -7.90
N ARG A 77 15.67 -4.90 -8.98
CA ARG A 77 16.81 -5.62 -9.54
C ARG A 77 18.09 -5.24 -8.80
N VAL A 78 18.94 -6.23 -8.54
CA VAL A 78 20.29 -6.00 -8.02
C VAL A 78 21.21 -5.58 -9.17
N ASN A 79 21.79 -4.39 -9.09
CA ASN A 79 22.82 -3.93 -10.02
C ASN A 79 24.17 -4.53 -9.66
N GLN A 80 24.57 -4.44 -8.39
CA GLN A 80 25.86 -4.91 -7.93
C GLN A 80 25.81 -5.41 -6.48
N VAL A 81 26.81 -6.19 -6.12
CA VAL A 81 27.04 -6.67 -4.75
C VAL A 81 28.49 -6.37 -4.37
N ASN A 82 28.69 -5.81 -3.19
CA ASN A 82 30.02 -5.52 -2.65
C ASN A 82 30.20 -6.04 -1.21
N GLN A 83 31.19 -5.52 -0.47
CA GLN A 83 31.51 -5.98 0.89
C GLN A 83 30.45 -5.62 1.95
N VAL A 84 29.55 -4.65 1.70
CA VAL A 84 28.53 -4.21 2.66
C VAL A 84 27.14 -4.78 2.38
N GLY A 85 26.85 -5.15 1.13
CA GLY A 85 25.55 -5.66 0.75
C GLY A 85 25.29 -5.66 -0.75
N ALA A 86 24.02 -5.71 -1.11
CA ALA A 86 23.54 -5.60 -2.48
C ALA A 86 23.00 -4.19 -2.73
N PHE A 87 23.25 -3.65 -3.91
CA PHE A 87 22.78 -2.36 -4.36
C PHE A 87 21.74 -2.58 -5.45
N LEU A 88 20.54 -2.08 -5.20
CA LEU A 88 19.38 -2.24 -6.06
C LEU A 88 19.19 -1.02 -6.94
N ASP A 89 18.73 -1.25 -8.16
CA ASP A 89 18.14 -0.20 -8.99
C ASP A 89 16.90 0.33 -8.27
N TRP A 90 16.95 1.61 -7.88
CA TRP A 90 15.85 2.28 -7.19
C TRP A 90 14.96 3.10 -8.13
N GLY A 91 15.34 3.20 -9.42
CA GLY A 91 14.66 4.05 -10.40
C GLY A 91 15.15 5.50 -10.40
N LEU A 92 16.15 5.85 -9.57
CA LEU A 92 16.78 7.17 -9.53
C LEU A 92 18.14 7.13 -10.23
N VAL A 93 18.44 8.15 -11.05
CA VAL A 93 19.72 8.26 -11.74
C VAL A 93 20.85 8.45 -10.72
N ASN A 94 21.89 7.61 -10.83
CA ASN A 94 23.06 7.61 -9.94
C ASN A 94 22.77 7.42 -8.45
N LYS A 95 21.61 6.84 -8.11
CA LYS A 95 21.27 6.49 -6.73
C LYS A 95 20.75 5.07 -6.65
N GLU A 96 21.51 4.21 -6.00
CA GLU A 96 21.14 2.84 -5.72
C GLU A 96 20.66 2.68 -4.28
N LEU A 97 19.80 1.70 -4.03
CA LEU A 97 19.27 1.39 -2.72
C LEU A 97 20.01 0.20 -2.10
N LEU A 98 20.66 0.40 -0.97
CA LEU A 98 21.42 -0.63 -0.27
C LEU A 98 20.51 -1.62 0.45
N VAL A 99 20.76 -2.93 0.27
CA VAL A 99 20.30 -4.01 1.14
C VAL A 99 21.50 -4.59 1.87
N PRO A 100 21.74 -4.21 3.14
CA PRO A 100 22.86 -4.76 3.92
C PRO A 100 22.77 -6.29 4.02
N PHE A 101 23.89 -6.99 4.14
CA PHE A 101 23.87 -8.45 4.26
C PHE A 101 22.99 -8.96 5.41
N ARG A 102 22.95 -8.24 6.54
CA ARG A 102 22.10 -8.56 7.68
C ARG A 102 20.59 -8.48 7.37
N GLU A 103 20.21 -7.76 6.30
CA GLU A 103 18.83 -7.58 5.86
C GLU A 103 18.45 -8.48 4.69
N GLN A 104 19.34 -9.32 4.22
CA GLN A 104 19.09 -10.32 3.19
C GLN A 104 18.60 -11.63 3.82
N ARG A 105 17.52 -12.21 3.28
CA ARG A 105 17.06 -13.55 3.66
C ARG A 105 17.95 -14.65 3.07
N VAL A 106 18.36 -14.44 1.83
CA VAL A 106 19.35 -15.23 1.11
C VAL A 106 20.34 -14.28 0.47
N ARG A 107 21.58 -14.73 0.22
CA ARG A 107 22.57 -13.88 -0.45
C ARG A 107 22.07 -13.44 -1.82
N MET A 108 21.91 -12.14 -2.00
CA MET A 108 21.48 -11.54 -3.25
C MET A 108 22.56 -11.63 -4.31
N GLN A 109 22.17 -11.75 -5.57
CA GLN A 109 23.04 -11.90 -6.73
C GLN A 109 22.76 -10.79 -7.73
N ALA A 110 23.80 -10.21 -8.31
CA ALA A 110 23.67 -9.19 -9.35
C ALA A 110 22.85 -9.73 -10.55
N GLY A 111 22.02 -8.87 -11.12
CA GLY A 111 21.11 -9.19 -12.22
C GLY A 111 19.81 -9.87 -11.82
N ARG A 112 19.65 -10.34 -10.57
CA ARG A 112 18.40 -10.92 -10.06
C ARG A 112 17.55 -9.87 -9.38
N SER A 113 16.23 -10.08 -9.37
CA SER A 113 15.24 -9.21 -8.71
C SER A 113 14.71 -9.85 -7.43
N TYR A 114 14.46 -9.02 -6.41
CA TYR A 114 13.96 -9.44 -5.10
C TYR A 114 12.90 -8.47 -4.61
N ILE A 115 11.88 -9.01 -3.91
CA ILE A 115 10.95 -8.16 -3.19
C ILE A 115 11.65 -7.66 -1.93
N VAL A 116 11.62 -6.34 -1.74
CA VAL A 116 12.23 -5.66 -0.60
C VAL A 116 11.25 -4.63 -0.02
N TYR A 117 11.45 -4.29 1.24
CA TYR A 117 10.79 -3.18 1.92
C TYR A 117 11.77 -2.04 2.09
N VAL A 118 11.34 -0.82 1.77
CA VAL A 118 12.16 0.40 1.89
C VAL A 118 11.90 1.05 3.23
N TYR A 119 12.97 1.36 3.98
CA TYR A 119 12.86 1.98 5.30
C TYR A 119 14.06 2.87 5.63
N ILE A 120 13.94 3.68 6.68
CA ILE A 120 15.05 4.45 7.23
C ILE A 120 15.69 3.62 8.34
N ASP A 121 16.98 3.31 8.20
CA ASP A 121 17.77 2.62 9.24
C ASP A 121 17.98 3.54 10.45
N ASP A 122 17.54 3.11 11.62
CA ASP A 122 17.54 3.92 12.84
C ASP A 122 18.94 4.35 13.28
N ALA A 123 19.94 3.51 13.04
CA ALA A 123 21.31 3.78 13.45
C ALA A 123 22.03 4.76 12.52
N THR A 124 21.83 4.61 11.20
CA THR A 124 22.55 5.41 10.19
C THR A 124 21.72 6.58 9.65
N LYS A 125 20.41 6.59 9.92
CA LYS A 125 19.41 7.54 9.35
C LYS A 125 19.39 7.54 7.82
N ARG A 126 19.93 6.49 7.18
CA ARG A 126 19.92 6.32 5.73
C ARG A 126 18.73 5.51 5.27
N ILE A 127 18.25 5.81 4.07
CA ILE A 127 17.25 4.99 3.39
C ILE A 127 17.95 3.72 2.91
N VAL A 128 17.41 2.57 3.31
CA VAL A 128 17.91 1.22 2.98
C VAL A 128 16.71 0.30 2.71
N ALA A 129 17.01 -0.91 2.23
CA ALA A 129 15.95 -1.89 2.03
C ALA A 129 16.25 -3.22 2.75
N SER A 130 15.21 -4.01 2.98
CA SER A 130 15.29 -5.32 3.61
C SER A 130 14.47 -6.35 2.83
N ALA A 131 15.05 -7.54 2.62
CA ALA A 131 14.33 -8.72 2.13
C ALA A 131 13.70 -9.56 3.27
N LYS A 132 13.84 -9.15 4.53
CA LYS A 132 13.23 -9.78 5.70
C LYS A 132 11.82 -9.22 5.94
N LEU A 133 10.93 -9.40 4.95
CA LEU A 133 9.62 -8.75 4.86
C LEU A 133 8.74 -8.92 6.11
N ASN A 134 8.87 -10.06 6.81
CA ASN A 134 8.08 -10.33 8.03
C ASN A 134 8.28 -9.29 9.16
N LYS A 135 9.40 -8.55 9.16
CA LYS A 135 9.66 -7.50 10.14
C LYS A 135 8.72 -6.31 10.01
N PHE A 136 8.19 -6.10 8.81
CA PHE A 136 7.46 -4.90 8.42
C PHE A 136 5.97 -5.17 8.18
N LEU A 137 5.54 -6.41 8.38
CA LEU A 137 4.15 -6.81 8.26
C LEU A 137 3.53 -6.96 9.65
N ASP A 138 2.26 -6.59 9.78
CA ASP A 138 1.53 -6.66 11.04
C ASP A 138 1.25 -8.13 11.41
N ASN A 139 1.42 -8.46 12.69
CA ASN A 139 1.11 -9.75 13.27
C ASN A 139 -0.24 -9.76 14.00
N LYS A 140 -0.94 -8.61 14.02
CA LYS A 140 -2.27 -8.53 14.64
C LYS A 140 -3.31 -9.22 13.77
N MET A 141 -4.44 -9.57 14.39
CA MET A 141 -5.57 -10.14 13.66
C MET A 141 -6.07 -9.12 12.63
N PRO A 142 -6.09 -9.45 11.33
CA PRO A 142 -6.56 -8.53 10.29
C PRO A 142 -8.05 -8.24 10.46
N ARG A 143 -8.44 -6.97 10.27
CA ARG A 143 -9.84 -6.54 10.35
C ARG A 143 -10.38 -6.20 8.96
N PHE A 144 -10.42 -7.18 8.07
CA PHE A 144 -11.04 -7.06 6.78
C PHE A 144 -12.42 -7.74 6.78
N TYR A 145 -13.33 -7.22 5.96
CA TYR A 145 -14.62 -7.85 5.68
C TYR A 145 -14.59 -8.56 4.31
N HIS A 146 -15.51 -9.49 4.14
CA HIS A 146 -15.65 -10.23 2.89
C HIS A 146 -15.88 -9.27 1.72
N ARG A 147 -15.15 -9.47 0.61
CA ARG A 147 -15.19 -8.66 -0.62
C ARG A 147 -14.62 -7.23 -0.49
N GLN A 148 -14.00 -6.89 0.60
CA GLN A 148 -13.28 -5.63 0.71
C GLN A 148 -12.23 -5.53 -0.39
N LYS A 149 -12.24 -4.42 -1.12
CA LYS A 149 -11.23 -4.08 -2.12
C LYS A 149 -9.91 -3.76 -1.42
N VAL A 150 -8.82 -4.36 -1.89
CA VAL A 150 -7.47 -4.20 -1.32
C VAL A 150 -6.43 -4.13 -2.42
N ASN A 151 -5.26 -3.57 -2.10
CA ASN A 151 -4.08 -3.62 -2.95
C ASN A 151 -3.31 -4.91 -2.66
N VAL A 152 -2.91 -5.61 -3.71
CA VAL A 152 -2.21 -6.89 -3.62
C VAL A 152 -0.88 -6.78 -4.35
N LEU A 153 0.22 -7.09 -3.66
CA LEU A 153 1.54 -7.28 -4.25
C LEU A 153 1.89 -8.76 -4.26
N VAL A 154 2.17 -9.30 -5.44
CA VAL A 154 2.55 -10.71 -5.62
C VAL A 154 4.01 -10.90 -5.21
N VAL A 155 4.28 -11.76 -4.24
CA VAL A 155 5.61 -11.89 -3.63
C VAL A 155 6.32 -13.19 -3.97
N GLN A 156 5.62 -14.31 -3.92
CA GLN A 156 6.24 -15.62 -4.08
C GLN A 156 5.22 -16.65 -4.57
N ARG A 157 5.65 -17.52 -5.50
CA ARG A 157 4.88 -18.72 -5.89
C ARG A 157 4.99 -19.78 -4.79
N THR A 158 3.87 -20.45 -4.51
CA THR A 158 3.74 -21.57 -3.58
C THR A 158 3.03 -22.72 -4.25
N GLU A 159 2.92 -23.88 -3.60
CA GLU A 159 2.17 -25.05 -4.12
C GLU A 159 0.68 -24.75 -4.31
N LEU A 160 0.08 -23.93 -3.44
CA LEU A 160 -1.34 -23.56 -3.47
C LEU A 160 -1.66 -22.39 -4.39
N GLY A 161 -0.65 -21.61 -4.79
CA GLY A 161 -0.84 -20.38 -5.54
C GLY A 161 0.26 -19.35 -5.28
N TYR A 162 -0.11 -18.13 -4.95
CA TYR A 162 0.85 -17.06 -4.68
C TYR A 162 0.68 -16.49 -3.29
N LYS A 163 1.79 -16.36 -2.58
CA LYS A 163 1.88 -15.56 -1.38
C LYS A 163 1.93 -14.09 -1.78
N VAL A 164 1.07 -13.28 -1.17
CA VAL A 164 0.91 -11.87 -1.51
C VAL A 164 0.98 -11.00 -0.27
N ILE A 165 1.27 -9.70 -0.46
CA ILE A 165 1.13 -8.68 0.57
C ILE A 165 -0.16 -7.90 0.28
N VAL A 166 -1.00 -7.75 1.29
CA VAL A 166 -2.30 -7.05 1.25
C VAL A 166 -2.14 -5.70 1.93
N ASP A 167 -2.48 -4.61 1.22
CA ASP A 167 -2.45 -3.21 1.67
C ASP A 167 -1.14 -2.81 2.38
N ASN A 168 0.00 -3.34 1.94
CA ASN A 168 1.33 -3.15 2.54
C ASN A 168 1.42 -3.54 4.04
N LEU A 169 0.48 -4.31 4.58
CA LEU A 169 0.40 -4.61 6.00
C LEU A 169 0.37 -6.10 6.33
N PHE A 170 -0.31 -6.94 5.54
CA PHE A 170 -0.59 -8.31 5.91
C PHE A 170 -0.17 -9.31 4.84
N TRP A 171 0.16 -10.53 5.28
CA TRP A 171 0.28 -11.65 4.37
C TRP A 171 -1.10 -12.15 3.91
N GLY A 172 -1.21 -12.46 2.62
CA GLY A 172 -2.36 -13.13 2.03
C GLY A 172 -1.95 -14.29 1.13
N LEU A 173 -2.94 -15.10 0.74
CA LEU A 173 -2.83 -16.19 -0.22
C LEU A 173 -3.81 -15.96 -1.37
N LEU A 174 -3.30 -16.03 -2.57
CA LEU A 174 -4.06 -16.01 -3.81
C LEU A 174 -3.95 -17.41 -4.43
N TYR A 175 -5.06 -18.13 -4.55
CA TYR A 175 -5.07 -19.50 -5.05
C TYR A 175 -4.88 -19.58 -6.56
N SER A 176 -4.08 -20.56 -7.02
CA SER A 176 -3.78 -20.72 -8.45
C SER A 176 -5.01 -21.03 -9.30
N ASN A 177 -6.02 -21.72 -8.74
CA ASN A 177 -7.27 -22.03 -9.44
C ASN A 177 -8.23 -20.84 -9.56
N GLU A 178 -7.91 -19.70 -8.94
CA GLU A 178 -8.68 -18.45 -8.98
C GLU A 178 -7.96 -17.36 -9.79
N ILE A 179 -6.91 -17.73 -10.52
CA ILE A 179 -6.12 -16.79 -11.32
C ILE A 179 -6.46 -17.02 -12.79
N TYR A 180 -6.96 -15.98 -13.43
CA TYR A 180 -7.19 -15.93 -14.87
C TYR A 180 -6.17 -14.98 -15.51
N GLY A 181 -5.37 -15.51 -16.43
CA GLY A 181 -4.30 -14.79 -17.09
C GLY A 181 -2.95 -14.88 -16.38
N ASP A 182 -1.98 -14.12 -16.90
CA ASP A 182 -0.61 -14.14 -16.42
C ASP A 182 -0.45 -13.32 -15.14
N ILE A 183 0.29 -13.89 -14.19
CA ILE A 183 0.67 -13.22 -12.95
C ILE A 183 2.16 -13.46 -12.66
N ASN A 184 2.87 -12.40 -12.32
CA ASN A 184 4.29 -12.43 -12.05
C ASN A 184 4.61 -11.92 -10.65
N ILE A 185 5.75 -12.36 -10.10
CA ILE A 185 6.28 -11.79 -8.86
C ILE A 185 6.58 -10.31 -9.09
N GLY A 186 6.12 -9.46 -8.17
CA GLY A 186 6.21 -8.00 -8.27
C GLY A 186 4.97 -7.34 -8.85
N ASP A 187 4.03 -8.08 -9.44
CA ASP A 187 2.78 -7.51 -9.93
C ASP A 187 2.00 -6.87 -8.79
N ARG A 188 1.52 -5.65 -9.03
CA ARG A 188 0.54 -4.96 -8.19
C ARG A 188 -0.83 -5.06 -8.82
N ARG A 189 -1.79 -5.57 -8.09
CA ARG A 189 -3.15 -5.80 -8.56
C ARG A 189 -4.16 -5.29 -7.53
N THR A 190 -5.32 -4.90 -8.01
CA THR A 190 -6.49 -4.80 -7.15
C THR A 190 -7.01 -6.20 -6.86
N GLY A 191 -7.17 -6.53 -5.59
CA GLY A 191 -7.78 -7.77 -5.14
C GLY A 191 -8.98 -7.52 -4.23
N PHE A 192 -9.61 -8.60 -3.83
CA PHE A 192 -10.76 -8.60 -2.92
C PHE A 192 -10.55 -9.66 -1.84
N ILE A 193 -10.91 -9.31 -0.61
CA ILE A 193 -10.85 -10.25 0.51
C ILE A 193 -11.91 -11.33 0.31
N LYS A 194 -11.48 -12.58 0.25
CA LYS A 194 -12.37 -13.75 0.22
C LYS A 194 -12.77 -14.14 1.64
N GLN A 195 -11.78 -14.27 2.50
CA GLN A 195 -11.99 -14.50 3.95
C GLN A 195 -10.73 -14.14 4.75
N VAL A 196 -10.94 -13.81 6.00
CA VAL A 196 -9.91 -13.83 7.04
C VAL A 196 -10.16 -15.07 7.88
N ARG A 197 -9.18 -15.97 7.94
CA ARG A 197 -9.27 -17.20 8.71
C ARG A 197 -9.07 -16.95 10.20
N ASP A 198 -9.47 -17.89 11.04
CA ASP A 198 -9.29 -17.81 12.50
C ASP A 198 -7.80 -17.73 12.92
N ASP A 199 -6.90 -18.26 12.08
CA ASP A 199 -5.44 -18.17 12.28
C ASP A 199 -4.82 -16.85 11.76
N GLY A 200 -5.66 -15.89 11.37
CA GLY A 200 -5.24 -14.57 10.86
C GLY A 200 -4.75 -14.56 9.41
N LYS A 201 -4.76 -15.70 8.72
CA LYS A 201 -4.42 -15.75 7.29
C LYS A 201 -5.53 -15.16 6.44
N ILE A 202 -5.15 -14.47 5.36
CA ILE A 202 -6.07 -13.79 4.45
C ILE A 202 -6.09 -14.54 3.13
N ASP A 203 -7.27 -14.99 2.71
CA ASP A 203 -7.49 -15.48 1.36
C ASP A 203 -7.99 -14.33 0.48
N VAL A 204 -7.35 -14.15 -0.68
CA VAL A 204 -7.60 -13.05 -1.61
C VAL A 204 -7.97 -13.61 -2.97
N THR A 205 -8.82 -12.91 -3.72
CA THR A 205 -9.08 -13.17 -5.13
C THR A 205 -8.83 -11.92 -5.97
N LEU A 206 -8.44 -12.09 -7.24
CA LEU A 206 -8.29 -11.00 -8.22
C LEU A 206 -9.56 -10.78 -9.04
N GLU A 207 -10.49 -11.71 -8.98
CA GLU A 207 -11.76 -11.53 -9.68
C GLU A 207 -12.53 -10.35 -9.12
N LYS A 208 -12.99 -9.51 -10.03
CA LYS A 208 -14.01 -8.52 -9.69
C LYS A 208 -15.27 -9.33 -9.37
N ILE A 209 -15.46 -9.59 -8.07
CA ILE A 209 -16.62 -10.32 -7.61
C ILE A 209 -17.83 -9.57 -8.15
N GLU A 210 -18.59 -10.22 -9.04
CA GLU A 210 -19.85 -9.68 -9.57
C GLU A 210 -20.68 -9.10 -8.43
N LYS A 211 -21.49 -8.09 -8.72
CA LYS A 211 -22.39 -7.47 -7.72
C LYS A 211 -22.97 -8.54 -6.81
N VAL A 212 -22.77 -8.37 -5.50
CA VAL A 212 -23.33 -9.28 -4.49
C VAL A 212 -24.76 -9.60 -4.86
N ARG A 213 -25.11 -10.85 -5.10
CA ARG A 213 -26.51 -11.23 -5.24
C ARG A 213 -27.22 -10.80 -3.97
N VAL A 214 -28.44 -10.28 -4.09
CA VAL A 214 -29.20 -9.78 -2.94
C VAL A 214 -29.32 -10.83 -1.84
N ASP A 215 -29.31 -12.10 -2.20
CA ASP A 215 -29.39 -13.25 -1.29
C ASP A 215 -28.12 -13.41 -0.42
N ASP A 216 -26.92 -13.13 -0.98
CA ASP A 216 -25.65 -13.21 -0.27
C ASP A 216 -25.33 -11.93 0.55
N LEU A 217 -25.95 -10.79 0.18
CA LEU A 217 -25.66 -9.50 0.79
C LEU A 217 -26.07 -9.44 2.27
N GLY A 218 -27.07 -10.22 2.66
CA GLY A 218 -27.49 -10.35 4.06
C GLY A 218 -26.38 -10.92 4.93
N GLU A 219 -25.72 -11.99 4.48
CA GLU A 219 -24.60 -12.60 5.21
C GLU A 219 -23.39 -11.66 5.30
N VAL A 220 -23.10 -10.94 4.21
CA VAL A 220 -22.01 -9.95 4.17
C VAL A 220 -22.23 -8.82 5.18
N ILE A 221 -23.47 -8.30 5.28
CA ILE A 221 -23.84 -7.27 6.26
C ILE A 221 -23.76 -7.80 7.69
N GLU A 222 -24.22 -9.02 7.92
CA GLU A 222 -24.19 -9.66 9.24
C GLU A 222 -22.74 -9.88 9.70
N ASP A 223 -21.86 -10.34 8.84
CA ASP A 223 -20.43 -10.52 9.11
C ASP A 223 -19.70 -9.19 9.34
N TYR A 224 -20.06 -8.17 8.57
CA TYR A 224 -19.56 -6.82 8.81
C TYR A 224 -19.91 -6.32 10.22
N LEU A 225 -21.19 -6.47 10.61
CA LEU A 225 -21.66 -6.07 11.94
C LEU A 225 -20.94 -6.84 13.05
N LYS A 226 -20.78 -8.16 12.93
CA LYS A 226 -20.04 -8.98 13.91
C LYS A 226 -18.60 -8.48 14.11
N LYS A 227 -17.93 -8.08 13.04
CA LYS A 227 -16.54 -7.57 13.07
C LYS A 227 -16.43 -6.15 13.62
N HIS A 228 -17.53 -5.38 13.60
CA HIS A 228 -17.59 -3.98 14.06
C HIS A 228 -18.40 -3.84 15.36
N SER A 229 -18.21 -4.74 16.32
CA SER A 229 -18.86 -4.69 17.65
C SER A 229 -20.39 -4.75 17.62
N GLY A 230 -20.96 -5.27 16.54
CA GLY A 230 -22.41 -5.41 16.36
C GLY A 230 -23.13 -4.16 15.87
N GLU A 231 -22.41 -3.11 15.49
CA GLU A 231 -23.01 -1.84 15.06
C GLU A 231 -22.30 -1.28 13.82
N MET A 232 -23.06 -0.64 12.91
CA MET A 232 -22.53 0.14 11.80
C MET A 232 -23.29 1.44 11.61
N ALA A 233 -22.60 2.49 11.16
CA ALA A 233 -23.19 3.80 10.87
C ALA A 233 -24.13 3.79 9.63
N LEU A 234 -23.95 2.80 8.72
CA LEU A 234 -24.74 2.70 7.52
C LEU A 234 -26.14 2.15 7.81
N ASN A 235 -27.15 2.80 7.23
CA ASN A 235 -28.55 2.45 7.31
C ASN A 235 -29.25 2.63 5.95
N ASP A 236 -30.57 2.50 5.91
CA ASP A 236 -31.37 2.62 4.68
C ASP A 236 -31.40 4.05 4.09
N LYS A 237 -30.96 5.07 4.86
CA LYS A 237 -30.88 6.48 4.43
C LYS A 237 -29.47 6.90 4.01
N SER A 238 -28.44 6.10 4.31
CA SER A 238 -27.04 6.40 4.02
C SER A 238 -26.78 6.72 2.55
N ASP A 239 -25.70 7.46 2.30
CA ASP A 239 -25.31 7.86 0.95
C ASP A 239 -25.01 6.64 0.06
N PRO A 240 -25.46 6.62 -1.22
CA PRO A 240 -25.16 5.54 -2.15
C PRO A 240 -23.66 5.27 -2.33
N LYS A 241 -22.83 6.30 -2.21
CA LYS A 241 -21.38 6.18 -2.35
C LYS A 241 -20.79 5.42 -1.16
N ASP A 242 -21.17 5.75 0.06
CA ASP A 242 -20.70 5.08 1.28
C ASP A 242 -21.10 3.60 1.29
N ILE A 243 -22.34 3.30 0.83
CA ILE A 243 -22.83 1.93 0.67
C ILE A 243 -22.03 1.18 -0.40
N MET A 244 -21.77 1.82 -1.54
CA MET A 244 -20.98 1.23 -2.63
C MET A 244 -19.55 0.98 -2.19
N ASP A 245 -18.93 1.93 -1.50
CA ASP A 245 -17.54 1.83 -1.02
C ASP A 245 -17.40 0.72 0.05
N THR A 246 -18.43 0.53 0.89
CA THR A 246 -18.41 -0.46 1.98
C THR A 246 -18.81 -1.86 1.53
N PHE A 247 -19.88 -1.99 0.75
CA PHE A 247 -20.51 -3.28 0.42
C PHE A 247 -20.49 -3.64 -1.07
N ASN A 248 -19.95 -2.78 -1.93
CA ASN A 248 -19.94 -2.96 -3.39
C ASN A 248 -21.30 -3.32 -4.00
N CYS A 249 -22.36 -2.73 -3.47
CA CYS A 249 -23.75 -2.96 -3.91
C CYS A 249 -24.51 -1.66 -4.13
N SER A 250 -25.64 -1.74 -4.84
CA SER A 250 -26.52 -0.57 -4.99
C SER A 250 -27.29 -0.28 -3.69
N LYS A 251 -27.64 1.00 -3.44
CA LYS A 251 -28.50 1.38 -2.33
C LYS A 251 -29.84 0.60 -2.33
N LYS A 252 -30.36 0.26 -3.51
CA LYS A 252 -31.58 -0.53 -3.66
C LYS A 252 -31.41 -1.96 -3.13
N ASP A 253 -30.28 -2.60 -3.48
CA ASP A 253 -29.97 -3.95 -3.04
C ASP A 253 -29.64 -3.99 -1.55
N PHE A 254 -28.88 -2.98 -1.06
CA PHE A 254 -28.59 -2.81 0.37
C PHE A 254 -29.86 -2.68 1.20
N LYS A 255 -30.80 -1.82 0.79
CA LYS A 255 -32.11 -1.70 1.45
C LYS A 255 -32.90 -3.00 1.47
N LYS A 256 -32.86 -3.76 0.35
CA LYS A 256 -33.51 -5.08 0.28
C LYS A 256 -32.93 -6.06 1.29
N ALA A 257 -31.58 -6.15 1.35
CA ALA A 257 -30.87 -7.03 2.27
C ALA A 257 -31.13 -6.64 3.74
N LEU A 258 -31.04 -5.34 4.09
CA LEU A 258 -31.39 -4.85 5.42
C LEU A 258 -32.84 -5.17 5.80
N GLY A 259 -33.78 -5.01 4.87
CA GLY A 259 -35.18 -5.36 5.09
C GLY A 259 -35.42 -6.84 5.36
N LEU A 260 -34.66 -7.73 4.71
CA LEU A 260 -34.68 -9.16 4.98
C LEU A 260 -34.10 -9.50 6.36
N LEU A 261 -32.94 -8.94 6.71
CA LEU A 261 -32.32 -9.12 8.02
C LEU A 261 -33.20 -8.60 9.15
N TYR A 262 -33.88 -7.47 8.96
CA TYR A 262 -34.84 -6.92 9.91
C TYR A 262 -36.05 -7.84 10.10
N LYS A 263 -36.64 -8.37 9.00
CA LYS A 263 -37.73 -9.35 9.06
C LYS A 263 -37.31 -10.64 9.76
N GLN A 264 -36.07 -11.07 9.61
CA GLN A 264 -35.49 -12.22 10.31
C GLN A 264 -35.14 -11.93 11.78
N LYS A 265 -35.37 -10.71 12.26
CA LYS A 265 -35.02 -10.23 13.61
C LYS A 265 -33.52 -10.32 13.92
N LYS A 266 -32.67 -10.27 12.91
CA LYS A 266 -31.21 -10.32 13.06
C LYS A 266 -30.60 -8.94 13.29
N VAL A 267 -31.25 -7.87 12.82
CA VAL A 267 -30.81 -6.49 13.01
C VAL A 267 -31.95 -5.59 13.46
N THR A 268 -31.58 -4.49 14.14
CA THR A 268 -32.43 -3.34 14.39
C THR A 268 -32.00 -2.18 13.51
N LEU A 269 -32.96 -1.41 12.99
CA LEU A 269 -32.72 -0.26 12.12
C LEU A 269 -33.08 1.02 12.88
N GLY A 270 -32.16 2.01 12.85
CA GLY A 270 -32.30 3.30 13.48
C GLY A 270 -31.41 4.33 12.80
N GLU A 271 -30.83 5.24 13.59
CA GLU A 271 -29.73 6.10 13.10
C GLU A 271 -28.50 5.26 12.71
N THR A 272 -28.31 4.15 13.36
CA THR A 272 -27.30 3.11 13.06
C THR A 272 -28.02 1.77 12.87
N THR A 273 -27.37 0.82 12.23
CA THR A 273 -27.81 -0.58 12.13
C THR A 273 -27.08 -1.42 13.17
N LYS A 274 -27.80 -2.19 13.98
CA LYS A 274 -27.24 -3.02 15.06
C LYS A 274 -27.69 -4.47 14.95
N LEU A 275 -26.80 -5.40 15.30
CA LEU A 275 -27.16 -6.80 15.51
C LEU A 275 -28.09 -6.94 16.72
N VAL A 276 -29.11 -7.78 16.58
CA VAL A 276 -29.90 -8.25 17.71
C VAL A 276 -29.09 -9.32 18.43
N LYS A 277 -28.90 -9.14 19.74
CA LYS A 277 -28.22 -10.12 20.61
C LYS A 277 -29.08 -11.35 20.85
#